data_edf7edcd31fc742679598e663cefca91
#
_entry.id   edf7edcd31fc742679598e663cefca91
#
_cell.length_a   1.000
_cell.length_b   1.000
_cell.length_c   1.000
_cell.angle_alpha   90.00
_cell.angle_beta   90.00
_cell.angle_gamma   90.00
#
_symmetry.space_group_name_H-M   'P 1'
#
loop_
_entity.id
_entity.type
_entity.pdbx_description
1 polymer ?
#
loop_
_entity_poly.entity_id
_entity_poly.type
_entity_poly.pdbx_seq_one_letter_code
_entity_poly.pdbx_strand_id
1 'polypeptide(L)'
;MTRRFVRLTVTAIAVLALAGCARFTAVDTFGQDNTVTQDLTLALTPDAAKQVGIDLSTLTAAALKSKSADAFPGIDPSQITIEDYTEGDRKGVHVVARDLTFDQFNAATKGTTALANGFGTPITVARDGDTYIVTFPADPKRDLSQVSGGSSIGLISSSIDFSIALSFPGPVQSATAGTVNGKTVVLGLEDVLTPDAIVIKAQATPGIAWGPILRWLGIGGLAVVIVGGATLLIWQDKRKQRINDLPPIAESTEAPDAPVDPDTPSAPAN
;
A
#
# COMPACT_ATOMS: atom_id res chain seq x y z
N MET A 1 55.02 -2.39 0.93
CA MET A 1 53.62 -2.79 1.08
C MET A 1 52.66 -1.64 1.46
N THR A 2 53.08 -0.61 2.15
CA THR A 2 52.28 0.51 2.64
C THR A 2 51.62 1.41 1.57
N ARG A 3 52.25 1.58 0.41
CA ARG A 3 51.67 2.44 -0.68
C ARG A 3 50.44 1.86 -1.36
N ARG A 4 50.23 0.54 -1.34
CA ARG A 4 49.03 -0.09 -1.93
C ARG A 4 47.84 -0.01 -1.01
N PHE A 5 48.04 -0.07 0.30
CA PHE A 5 46.97 0.08 1.28
C PHE A 5 46.40 1.51 1.32
N VAL A 6 47.29 2.52 1.21
CA VAL A 6 46.84 3.94 1.17
C VAL A 6 45.96 4.25 -0.06
N ARG A 7 46.30 3.65 -1.23
CA ARG A 7 45.50 3.83 -2.45
C ARG A 7 44.14 3.15 -2.36
N LEU A 8 44.03 1.96 -1.74
CA LEU A 8 42.77 1.25 -1.54
C LEU A 8 41.87 1.98 -0.55
N THR A 9 42.44 2.56 0.52
CA THR A 9 41.67 3.31 1.52
C THR A 9 41.14 4.64 0.95
N VAL A 10 41.91 5.34 0.15
CA VAL A 10 41.51 6.59 -0.51
C VAL A 10 40.40 6.33 -1.53
N THR A 11 40.46 5.23 -2.29
CA THR A 11 39.41 4.86 -3.26
C THR A 11 38.14 4.45 -2.55
N ALA A 12 38.21 3.72 -1.44
CA ALA A 12 37.05 3.32 -0.63
C ALA A 12 36.36 4.56 0.01
N ILE A 13 37.14 5.53 0.51
CA ILE A 13 36.61 6.79 1.06
C ILE A 13 35.97 7.65 -0.03
N ALA A 14 36.55 7.68 -1.24
CA ALA A 14 35.97 8.42 -2.37
C ALA A 14 34.63 7.81 -2.83
N VAL A 15 34.48 6.49 -2.80
CA VAL A 15 33.21 5.81 -3.13
C VAL A 15 32.15 6.03 -2.05
N LEU A 16 32.55 6.07 -0.77
CA LEU A 16 31.63 6.39 0.34
C LEU A 16 31.20 7.87 0.34
N ALA A 17 32.00 8.77 -0.21
CA ALA A 17 31.66 10.19 -0.32
C ALA A 17 30.65 10.50 -1.45
N LEU A 18 30.46 9.57 -2.41
CA LEU A 18 29.45 9.72 -3.47
C LEU A 18 28.05 9.20 -3.05
N ALA A 19 27.95 8.42 -1.98
CA ALA A 19 26.66 7.93 -1.49
C ALA A 19 25.85 9.11 -0.95
N GLY A 20 24.75 9.47 -1.66
CA GLY A 20 23.83 10.51 -1.22
C GLY A 20 24.03 11.91 -1.80
N CYS A 21 24.69 12.04 -2.95
CA CYS A 21 24.89 13.34 -3.61
C CYS A 21 23.60 14.02 -4.07
N ALA A 22 22.54 13.24 -4.31
CA ALA A 22 21.24 13.74 -4.75
C ALA A 22 20.12 12.99 -4.02
N ARG A 23 19.01 13.69 -3.76
CA ARG A 23 17.76 13.13 -3.29
C ARG A 23 16.65 13.52 -4.25
N PHE A 24 15.91 12.55 -4.71
CA PHE A 24 14.66 12.69 -5.40
C PHE A 24 13.66 11.73 -4.81
N THR A 25 12.71 12.23 -4.05
CA THR A 25 11.62 11.43 -3.49
C THR A 25 10.30 12.04 -3.89
N ALA A 26 9.40 11.22 -4.43
CA ALA A 26 8.03 11.61 -4.74
C ALA A 26 7.08 10.64 -4.04
N VAL A 27 6.08 11.18 -3.37
CA VAL A 27 5.00 10.40 -2.77
C VAL A 27 3.68 10.91 -3.32
N ASP A 28 3.04 10.11 -4.16
CA ASP A 28 1.74 10.40 -4.73
C ASP A 28 0.67 9.63 -3.97
N THR A 29 -0.21 10.32 -3.28
CA THR A 29 -1.32 9.75 -2.51
C THR A 29 -2.62 9.99 -3.24
N PHE A 30 -3.29 8.91 -3.65
CA PHE A 30 -4.57 8.93 -4.36
C PHE A 30 -5.72 8.93 -3.37
N GLY A 31 -6.63 9.91 -3.49
CA GLY A 31 -7.88 9.99 -2.75
C GLY A 31 -8.98 9.12 -3.36
N GLN A 32 -10.03 8.82 -2.62
CA GLN A 32 -11.22 8.10 -3.13
C GLN A 32 -12.09 8.96 -4.06
N ASP A 33 -11.94 10.26 -3.95
CA ASP A 33 -12.64 11.32 -4.69
C ASP A 33 -11.98 11.70 -6.01
N ASN A 34 -11.06 10.88 -6.52
CA ASN A 34 -10.26 11.11 -7.72
C ASN A 34 -9.31 12.31 -7.62
N THR A 35 -8.79 12.55 -6.43
CA THR A 35 -7.74 13.52 -6.20
C THR A 35 -6.39 12.84 -5.99
N VAL A 36 -5.31 13.61 -6.19
CA VAL A 36 -3.92 13.21 -5.92
C VAL A 36 -3.29 14.29 -5.07
N THR A 37 -2.68 13.90 -3.97
CA THR A 37 -1.73 14.75 -3.24
C THR A 37 -0.33 14.27 -3.57
N GLN A 38 0.48 15.16 -4.12
CA GLN A 38 1.89 14.91 -4.48
C GLN A 38 2.79 15.61 -3.46
N ASP A 39 3.72 14.85 -2.91
CA ASP A 39 4.79 15.33 -2.03
C ASP A 39 6.13 15.02 -2.69
N LEU A 40 6.86 16.05 -3.09
CA LEU A 40 8.08 15.94 -3.88
C LEU A 40 9.24 16.63 -3.16
N THR A 41 10.34 15.91 -2.97
CA THR A 41 11.61 16.49 -2.51
C THR A 41 12.69 16.30 -3.58
N LEU A 42 13.31 17.40 -3.97
CA LEU A 42 14.49 17.42 -4.84
C LEU A 42 15.61 18.18 -4.15
N ALA A 43 16.73 17.54 -3.91
CA ALA A 43 17.89 18.17 -3.32
C ALA A 43 19.19 17.61 -3.87
N LEU A 44 20.20 18.47 -4.03
CA LEU A 44 21.52 18.16 -4.57
C LEU A 44 22.60 18.70 -3.65
N THR A 45 23.73 18.00 -3.58
CA THR A 45 24.96 18.60 -3.05
C THR A 45 25.52 19.62 -4.04
N PRO A 46 26.32 20.61 -3.60
CA PRO A 46 26.95 21.57 -4.49
C PRO A 46 27.77 20.93 -5.61
N ASP A 47 28.42 19.81 -5.32
CA ASP A 47 29.25 19.12 -6.32
C ASP A 47 28.39 18.34 -7.33
N ALA A 48 27.32 17.70 -6.90
CA ALA A 48 26.35 17.08 -7.80
C ALA A 48 25.70 18.10 -8.72
N ALA A 49 25.27 19.24 -8.17
CA ALA A 49 24.66 20.31 -8.94
C ALA A 49 25.59 20.83 -10.05
N LYS A 50 26.88 21.03 -9.72
CA LYS A 50 27.92 21.42 -10.72
C LYS A 50 28.08 20.36 -11.80
N GLN A 51 28.11 19.06 -11.44
CA GLN A 51 28.27 17.98 -12.41
C GLN A 51 27.13 17.90 -13.42
N VAL A 52 25.88 18.15 -12.97
CA VAL A 52 24.70 18.12 -13.84
C VAL A 52 24.36 19.49 -14.44
N GLY A 53 25.16 20.53 -14.16
CA GLY A 53 24.98 21.87 -14.69
C GLY A 53 23.77 22.62 -14.12
N ILE A 54 23.33 22.26 -12.91
CA ILE A 54 22.21 22.91 -12.23
C ILE A 54 22.77 23.97 -11.27
N ASP A 55 22.25 25.22 -11.39
CA ASP A 55 22.54 26.27 -10.41
C ASP A 55 21.58 26.11 -9.21
N LEU A 56 22.14 25.82 -8.03
CA LEU A 56 21.37 25.70 -6.79
C LEU A 56 20.58 26.94 -6.43
N SER A 57 20.98 28.12 -6.91
CA SER A 57 20.23 29.37 -6.69
C SER A 57 18.87 29.35 -7.39
N THR A 58 18.71 28.54 -8.44
CA THR A 58 17.45 28.33 -9.16
C THR A 58 16.57 27.25 -8.50
N LEU A 59 17.17 26.44 -7.62
CA LEU A 59 16.50 25.35 -6.88
C LEU A 59 16.12 25.81 -5.47
N THR A 60 15.47 26.98 -5.38
CA THR A 60 14.99 27.57 -4.13
C THR A 60 13.48 27.77 -4.17
N ALA A 61 12.84 27.80 -3.01
CA ALA A 61 11.41 28.06 -2.91
C ALA A 61 11.01 29.39 -3.56
N ALA A 62 11.81 30.43 -3.39
CA ALA A 62 11.58 31.75 -3.98
C ALA A 62 11.63 31.69 -5.52
N ALA A 63 12.65 31.02 -6.08
CA ALA A 63 12.81 30.90 -7.53
C ALA A 63 11.67 30.08 -8.16
N LEU A 64 11.25 29.00 -7.51
CA LEU A 64 10.14 28.17 -8.01
C LEU A 64 8.79 28.87 -7.88
N LYS A 65 8.53 29.58 -6.77
CA LYS A 65 7.30 30.36 -6.60
C LYS A 65 7.17 31.43 -7.69
N SER A 66 8.28 32.06 -8.09
CA SER A 66 8.26 33.06 -9.17
C SER A 66 7.92 32.48 -10.56
N LYS A 67 8.09 31.17 -10.73
CA LYS A 67 7.81 30.43 -11.98
C LYS A 67 6.68 29.41 -11.81
N SER A 68 5.90 29.49 -10.74
CA SER A 68 4.91 28.46 -10.39
C SER A 68 3.86 28.23 -11.47
N ALA A 69 3.42 29.28 -12.18
CA ALA A 69 2.46 29.17 -13.26
C ALA A 69 3.00 28.34 -14.45
N ASP A 70 4.29 28.43 -14.74
CA ASP A 70 4.95 27.66 -15.80
C ASP A 70 5.31 26.25 -15.31
N ALA A 71 5.66 26.14 -14.02
CA ALA A 71 6.05 24.87 -13.41
C ALA A 71 4.86 23.95 -13.13
N PHE A 72 3.70 24.53 -12.83
CA PHE A 72 2.48 23.82 -12.46
C PHE A 72 1.26 24.35 -13.23
N PRO A 73 1.22 24.16 -14.56
CA PRO A 73 0.14 24.70 -15.38
C PRO A 73 -1.21 24.14 -14.97
N GLY A 74 -2.19 25.03 -14.76
CA GLY A 74 -3.55 24.67 -14.42
C GLY A 74 -3.80 24.28 -12.95
N ILE A 75 -2.80 24.42 -12.09
CA ILE A 75 -2.94 24.21 -10.65
C ILE A 75 -3.09 25.56 -9.95
N ASP A 76 -4.08 25.65 -9.02
CA ASP A 76 -4.26 26.84 -8.20
C ASP A 76 -3.04 27.00 -7.25
N PRO A 77 -2.41 28.19 -7.18
CA PRO A 77 -1.31 28.43 -6.27
C PRO A 77 -1.60 28.12 -4.80
N SER A 78 -2.87 28.16 -4.37
CA SER A 78 -3.28 27.80 -3.01
C SER A 78 -3.17 26.30 -2.72
N GLN A 79 -3.18 25.45 -3.76
CA GLN A 79 -2.99 24.00 -3.66
C GLN A 79 -1.50 23.63 -3.53
N ILE A 80 -0.58 24.57 -3.78
CA ILE A 80 0.86 24.31 -3.85
C ILE A 80 1.57 24.96 -2.66
N THR A 81 2.32 24.18 -1.93
CA THR A 81 3.28 24.65 -0.91
C THR A 81 4.69 24.36 -1.40
N ILE A 82 5.57 25.35 -1.43
CA ILE A 82 6.97 25.19 -1.83
C ILE A 82 7.84 25.75 -0.71
N GLU A 83 8.75 24.92 -0.22
CA GLU A 83 9.66 25.24 0.87
C GLU A 83 11.10 24.92 0.50
N ASP A 84 12.06 25.67 1.06
CA ASP A 84 13.46 25.32 0.91
C ASP A 84 13.76 24.06 1.72
N TYR A 85 14.49 23.15 1.11
CA TYR A 85 14.91 21.89 1.75
C TYR A 85 16.42 21.88 1.97
N THR A 86 16.84 21.47 3.18
CA THR A 86 18.25 21.29 3.52
C THR A 86 18.41 20.04 4.37
N GLU A 87 19.32 19.15 3.97
CA GLU A 87 19.69 17.96 4.71
C GLU A 87 21.18 17.68 4.53
N GLY A 88 21.97 17.89 5.58
CA GLY A 88 23.42 17.85 5.49
C GLY A 88 23.93 18.88 4.48
N ASP A 89 24.66 18.43 3.46
CA ASP A 89 25.19 19.27 2.38
C ASP A 89 24.19 19.44 1.23
N ARG A 90 23.08 18.70 1.23
CA ARG A 90 22.06 18.76 0.18
C ARG A 90 21.18 19.98 0.38
N LYS A 91 20.96 20.73 -0.70
CA LYS A 91 20.07 21.87 -0.76
C LYS A 91 19.12 21.73 -1.93
N GLY A 92 17.91 22.18 -1.76
CA GLY A 92 16.88 22.07 -2.78
C GLY A 92 15.53 22.53 -2.30
N VAL A 93 14.49 21.86 -2.76
CA VAL A 93 13.11 22.22 -2.49
C VAL A 93 12.27 21.03 -2.11
N HIS A 94 11.29 21.30 -1.27
CA HIS A 94 10.19 20.43 -0.94
C HIS A 94 8.91 21.07 -1.46
N VAL A 95 8.16 20.34 -2.29
CA VAL A 95 6.94 20.80 -2.95
C VAL A 95 5.81 19.87 -2.58
N VAL A 96 4.74 20.42 -2.04
CA VAL A 96 3.51 19.68 -1.76
C VAL A 96 2.37 20.29 -2.55
N ALA A 97 1.79 19.51 -3.46
CA ALA A 97 0.59 19.87 -4.21
C ALA A 97 -0.57 19.01 -3.72
N ARG A 98 -1.64 19.65 -3.21
CA ARG A 98 -2.75 18.96 -2.54
C ARG A 98 -4.00 18.94 -3.40
N ASP A 99 -4.74 17.85 -3.28
CA ASP A 99 -6.09 17.69 -3.83
C ASP A 99 -6.17 18.03 -5.32
N LEU A 100 -5.13 17.62 -6.08
CA LEU A 100 -5.10 17.78 -7.53
C LEU A 100 -6.13 16.84 -8.16
N THR A 101 -6.98 17.34 -9.05
CA THR A 101 -7.75 16.47 -9.91
C THR A 101 -6.83 15.66 -10.83
N PHE A 102 -7.29 14.53 -11.36
CA PHE A 102 -6.48 13.75 -12.33
C PHE A 102 -6.09 14.56 -13.56
N ASP A 103 -6.96 15.48 -14.02
CA ASP A 103 -6.64 16.35 -15.15
C ASP A 103 -5.52 17.34 -14.81
N GLN A 104 -5.56 17.93 -13.61
CA GLN A 104 -4.49 18.83 -13.13
C GLN A 104 -3.18 18.06 -12.96
N PHE A 105 -3.21 16.88 -12.35
CA PHE A 105 -2.03 16.02 -12.18
C PHE A 105 -1.44 15.63 -13.54
N ASN A 106 -2.28 15.13 -14.46
CA ASN A 106 -1.86 14.75 -15.81
C ASN A 106 -1.32 15.95 -16.62
N ALA A 107 -1.86 17.15 -16.41
CA ALA A 107 -1.35 18.37 -17.06
C ALA A 107 0.02 18.77 -16.47
N ALA A 108 0.17 18.74 -15.16
CA ALA A 108 1.42 19.08 -14.48
C ALA A 108 2.56 18.13 -14.87
N THR A 109 2.29 16.83 -15.03
CA THR A 109 3.31 15.85 -15.43
C THR A 109 3.70 15.96 -16.92
N LYS A 110 2.88 16.60 -17.76
CA LYS A 110 3.23 16.92 -19.16
C LYS A 110 4.11 18.14 -19.31
N GLY A 111 4.26 18.94 -18.26
CA GLY A 111 5.10 20.12 -18.27
C GLY A 111 6.58 19.80 -18.52
N THR A 112 7.29 20.76 -19.11
CA THR A 112 8.74 20.64 -19.43
C THR A 112 9.65 20.78 -18.22
N THR A 113 9.08 21.04 -17.04
CA THR A 113 9.86 21.16 -15.81
C THR A 113 10.23 19.77 -15.31
N ALA A 114 11.51 19.49 -15.27
CA ALA A 114 12.09 18.27 -14.70
C ALA A 114 11.64 17.97 -13.25
N LEU A 115 10.97 18.92 -12.61
CA LEU A 115 10.40 18.82 -11.26
C LEU A 115 9.10 18.04 -11.22
N ALA A 116 8.33 18.03 -12.32
CA ALA A 116 7.02 17.35 -12.32
C ALA A 116 7.13 15.82 -12.18
N ASN A 117 8.21 15.23 -12.69
CA ASN A 117 8.42 13.77 -12.61
C ASN A 117 9.90 13.35 -12.58
N GLY A 118 10.82 14.30 -12.40
CA GLY A 118 12.26 14.05 -12.36
C GLY A 118 12.90 13.55 -13.67
N PHE A 119 12.13 13.07 -14.63
CA PHE A 119 12.62 12.41 -15.86
C PHE A 119 12.00 12.92 -17.15
N GLY A 120 11.17 13.97 -17.10
CA GLY A 120 10.54 14.54 -18.30
C GLY A 120 9.50 13.63 -18.97
N THR A 121 9.15 12.51 -18.34
CA THR A 121 8.16 11.57 -18.90
C THR A 121 6.79 11.86 -18.30
N PRO A 122 5.75 12.12 -19.12
CA PRO A 122 4.41 12.38 -18.61
C PRO A 122 3.85 11.11 -17.93
N ILE A 123 3.40 11.27 -16.69
CA ILE A 123 2.63 10.24 -15.99
C ILE A 123 1.17 10.51 -16.29
N THR A 124 0.40 9.47 -16.59
CA THR A 124 -1.05 9.58 -16.76
C THR A 124 -1.77 8.75 -15.70
N VAL A 125 -2.78 9.37 -15.11
CA VAL A 125 -3.68 8.74 -14.16
C VAL A 125 -5.08 8.75 -14.74
N ALA A 126 -5.73 7.59 -14.70
CA ALA A 126 -7.11 7.43 -15.12
C ALA A 126 -7.86 6.55 -14.11
N ARG A 127 -9.18 6.62 -14.13
CA ARG A 127 -10.07 5.72 -13.39
C ARG A 127 -10.93 4.95 -14.38
N ASP A 128 -10.97 3.63 -14.21
CA ASP A 128 -11.85 2.73 -14.93
C ASP A 128 -12.68 1.94 -13.90
N GLY A 129 -13.94 2.32 -13.77
CA GLY A 129 -14.83 1.78 -12.74
C GLY A 129 -14.27 2.00 -11.32
N ASP A 130 -13.95 0.92 -10.64
CA ASP A 130 -13.35 0.94 -9.28
C ASP A 130 -11.83 0.71 -9.29
N THR A 131 -11.18 0.98 -10.41
CA THR A 131 -9.74 0.77 -10.58
C THR A 131 -9.06 2.07 -11.01
N TYR A 132 -8.01 2.45 -10.30
CA TYR A 132 -7.06 3.47 -10.74
C TYR A 132 -5.98 2.84 -11.61
N ILE A 133 -5.67 3.50 -12.71
CA ILE A 133 -4.65 3.08 -13.66
C ILE A 133 -3.63 4.22 -13.76
N VAL A 134 -2.40 3.96 -13.30
CA VAL A 134 -1.27 4.88 -13.45
C VAL A 134 -0.36 4.33 -14.53
N THR A 135 -0.03 5.16 -15.51
CA THR A 135 0.81 4.77 -16.65
C THR A 135 1.98 5.73 -16.81
N PHE A 136 3.18 5.20 -16.79
CA PHE A 136 4.39 5.82 -17.30
C PHE A 136 4.57 5.28 -18.72
N PRO A 137 4.45 6.10 -19.75
CA PRO A 137 4.52 5.59 -21.13
C PRO A 137 5.93 5.08 -21.45
N ALA A 138 6.01 4.15 -22.38
CA ALA A 138 7.29 3.70 -22.91
C ALA A 138 8.08 4.86 -23.51
N ASP A 139 9.38 4.91 -23.22
CA ASP A 139 10.29 5.89 -23.80
C ASP A 139 11.65 5.23 -24.08
N PRO A 140 11.96 4.96 -25.34
CA PRO A 140 13.25 4.36 -25.74
C PRO A 140 14.46 5.19 -25.32
N LYS A 141 14.31 6.50 -25.05
CA LYS A 141 15.41 7.37 -24.61
C LYS A 141 15.81 7.11 -23.15
N ARG A 142 14.97 6.42 -22.39
CA ARG A 142 15.28 5.99 -21.01
C ARG A 142 16.21 4.79 -20.96
N ASP A 143 16.45 4.11 -22.07
CA ASP A 143 17.40 3.00 -22.12
C ASP A 143 18.84 3.51 -21.99
N LEU A 144 19.31 3.58 -20.76
CA LEU A 144 20.68 3.95 -20.44
C LEU A 144 21.68 2.81 -20.69
N SER A 145 21.24 1.62 -21.04
CA SER A 145 22.13 0.49 -21.37
C SER A 145 23.02 0.80 -22.58
N GLN A 146 22.54 1.71 -23.44
CA GLN A 146 23.27 2.18 -24.64
C GLN A 146 24.27 3.32 -24.34
N VAL A 147 24.15 3.98 -23.19
CA VAL A 147 24.92 5.21 -22.92
C VAL A 147 26.30 4.93 -22.32
N SER A 148 26.52 3.82 -21.67
CA SER A 148 27.86 3.42 -21.17
C SER A 148 27.79 2.03 -20.55
N GLY A 149 28.31 1.04 -21.22
CA GLY A 149 28.69 -0.29 -20.66
C GLY A 149 28.22 -0.60 -19.25
N GLY A 150 27.01 -1.04 -19.07
CA GLY A 150 26.37 -1.73 -17.92
C GLY A 150 26.78 -1.48 -16.46
N SER A 151 28.01 -0.99 -16.26
CA SER A 151 28.58 -0.79 -14.92
C SER A 151 28.21 0.56 -14.28
N SER A 152 27.70 1.52 -15.06
CA SER A 152 27.49 2.89 -14.58
C SER A 152 26.16 3.07 -13.86
N ILE A 153 25.14 2.31 -14.21
CA ILE A 153 23.79 2.48 -13.61
C ILE A 153 23.80 2.08 -12.13
N GLY A 154 24.42 0.96 -11.78
CA GLY A 154 24.55 0.53 -10.39
C GLY A 154 25.36 1.51 -9.51
N LEU A 155 26.33 2.20 -10.08
CA LEU A 155 27.10 3.24 -9.37
C LEU A 155 26.28 4.52 -9.21
N ILE A 156 25.48 4.90 -10.20
CA ILE A 156 24.61 6.06 -10.16
C ILE A 156 23.44 5.81 -9.19
N SER A 157 22.79 4.65 -9.25
CA SER A 157 21.70 4.29 -8.36
C SER A 157 22.12 4.24 -6.89
N SER A 158 23.35 3.82 -6.60
CA SER A 158 23.88 3.84 -5.23
C SER A 158 24.23 5.25 -4.71
N SER A 159 24.34 6.22 -5.60
CA SER A 159 24.73 7.61 -5.28
C SER A 159 23.55 8.56 -5.18
N ILE A 160 22.38 8.14 -5.62
CA ILE A 160 21.15 8.94 -5.63
C ILE A 160 20.12 8.26 -4.73
N ASP A 161 19.62 8.99 -3.75
CA ASP A 161 18.46 8.60 -2.97
C ASP A 161 17.20 8.87 -3.81
N PHE A 162 16.77 7.85 -4.57
CA PHE A 162 15.66 7.95 -5.50
C PHE A 162 14.52 7.02 -5.09
N SER A 163 13.31 7.57 -4.98
CA SER A 163 12.10 6.80 -4.69
C SER A 163 10.86 7.51 -5.22
N ILE A 164 9.99 6.78 -5.91
CA ILE A 164 8.63 7.22 -6.21
C ILE A 164 7.67 6.23 -5.53
N ALA A 165 6.89 6.71 -4.58
CA ALA A 165 5.89 5.91 -3.87
C ALA A 165 4.48 6.34 -4.31
N LEU A 166 3.71 5.38 -4.82
CA LEU A 166 2.32 5.57 -5.24
C LEU A 166 1.43 4.87 -4.24
N SER A 167 0.65 5.62 -3.46
CA SER A 167 -0.23 5.10 -2.40
C SER A 167 -1.70 5.26 -2.80
N PHE A 168 -2.42 4.16 -2.85
CA PHE A 168 -3.81 4.08 -3.31
C PHE A 168 -4.78 3.87 -2.15
N PRO A 169 -6.07 4.21 -2.30
CA PRO A 169 -7.10 3.94 -1.29
C PRO A 169 -7.26 2.44 -1.00
N GLY A 170 -7.24 1.64 -2.06
CA GLY A 170 -7.37 0.19 -1.99
C GLY A 170 -6.12 -0.58 -2.40
N PRO A 171 -6.17 -1.92 -2.38
CA PRO A 171 -5.01 -2.76 -2.69
C PRO A 171 -4.58 -2.63 -4.16
N VAL A 172 -3.28 -2.73 -4.38
CA VAL A 172 -2.68 -2.83 -5.70
C VAL A 172 -3.02 -4.20 -6.28
N GLN A 173 -3.59 -4.21 -7.49
CA GLN A 173 -3.97 -5.42 -8.21
C GLN A 173 -2.83 -5.94 -9.08
N SER A 174 -2.12 -5.03 -9.74
CA SER A 174 -0.96 -5.35 -10.57
C SER A 174 -0.04 -4.14 -10.73
N ALA A 175 1.26 -4.41 -10.87
CA ALA A 175 2.26 -3.45 -11.27
C ALA A 175 3.26 -4.16 -12.19
N THR A 176 3.65 -3.52 -13.30
CA THR A 176 4.63 -4.10 -14.25
C THR A 176 6.08 -3.86 -13.79
N ALA A 177 6.31 -2.92 -12.87
CA ALA A 177 7.60 -2.63 -12.25
C ALA A 177 7.40 -2.14 -10.82
N GLY A 178 8.49 -2.13 -10.04
CA GLY A 178 8.51 -1.68 -8.66
C GLY A 178 8.12 -2.75 -7.63
N THR A 179 8.21 -2.37 -6.38
CA THR A 179 7.88 -3.24 -5.23
C THR A 179 6.47 -2.92 -4.72
N VAL A 180 5.60 -3.92 -4.75
CA VAL A 180 4.22 -3.80 -4.26
C VAL A 180 4.16 -4.14 -2.77
N ASN A 181 3.61 -3.23 -1.97
CA ASN A 181 3.37 -3.42 -0.55
C ASN A 181 1.92 -3.03 -0.20
N GLY A 182 1.02 -3.99 -0.29
CA GLY A 182 -0.40 -3.81 -0.02
C GLY A 182 -1.07 -2.80 -0.95
N LYS A 183 -1.24 -1.57 -0.52
CA LYS A 183 -1.84 -0.47 -1.28
C LYS A 183 -0.81 0.52 -1.86
N THR A 184 0.47 0.25 -1.72
CA THR A 184 1.55 1.12 -2.16
C THR A 184 2.44 0.40 -3.15
N VAL A 185 2.87 1.11 -4.20
CA VAL A 185 3.95 0.67 -5.11
C VAL A 185 5.10 1.64 -4.94
N VAL A 186 6.30 1.10 -4.75
CA VAL A 186 7.53 1.88 -4.68
C VAL A 186 8.38 1.56 -5.89
N LEU A 187 8.69 2.60 -6.68
CA LEU A 187 9.56 2.53 -7.84
C LEU A 187 10.94 3.06 -7.46
N GLY A 188 11.96 2.29 -7.73
CA GLY A 188 13.35 2.72 -7.65
C GLY A 188 13.83 3.37 -8.96
N LEU A 189 15.06 3.86 -8.95
CA LEU A 189 15.66 4.47 -10.15
C LEU A 189 15.73 3.48 -11.32
N GLU A 190 16.04 2.22 -11.06
CA GLU A 190 16.14 1.17 -12.08
C GLU A 190 14.79 0.90 -12.76
N ASP A 191 13.69 0.92 -11.97
CA ASP A 191 12.34 0.73 -12.50
C ASP A 191 11.97 1.84 -13.49
N VAL A 192 12.27 3.11 -13.13
CA VAL A 192 11.89 4.28 -13.95
C VAL A 192 12.77 4.44 -15.18
N LEU A 193 14.00 3.93 -15.15
CA LEU A 193 14.93 3.98 -16.27
C LEU A 193 14.72 2.85 -17.29
N THR A 194 13.75 1.95 -17.07
CA THR A 194 13.36 0.96 -18.08
C THR A 194 12.73 1.64 -19.30
N PRO A 195 13.04 1.20 -20.53
CA PRO A 195 12.42 1.76 -21.75
C PRO A 195 10.94 1.39 -21.88
N ASP A 196 10.51 0.33 -21.18
CA ASP A 196 9.16 -0.20 -21.26
C ASP A 196 8.14 0.68 -20.51
N ALA A 197 6.88 0.55 -20.86
CA ALA A 197 5.81 1.21 -20.13
C ALA A 197 5.61 0.57 -18.76
N ILE A 198 5.48 1.42 -17.72
CA ILE A 198 5.10 0.97 -16.40
C ILE A 198 3.60 1.21 -16.24
N VAL A 199 2.86 0.15 -15.95
CA VAL A 199 1.41 0.21 -15.72
C VAL A 199 1.11 -0.35 -14.34
N ILE A 200 0.44 0.47 -13.51
CA ILE A 200 0.03 0.11 -12.15
C ILE A 200 -1.49 0.19 -12.08
N LYS A 201 -2.12 -0.87 -11.60
CA LYS A 201 -3.57 -0.93 -11.36
C LYS A 201 -3.83 -1.16 -9.88
N ALA A 202 -4.68 -0.33 -9.29
CA ALA A 202 -5.04 -0.42 -7.88
C ALA A 202 -6.53 -0.12 -7.68
N GLN A 203 -7.12 -0.64 -6.63
CA GLN A 203 -8.51 -0.33 -6.30
C GLN A 203 -8.66 1.11 -5.82
N ALA A 204 -9.72 1.77 -6.31
CA ALA A 204 -10.08 3.14 -5.93
C ALA A 204 -10.77 3.21 -4.56
N THR A 205 -11.25 2.08 -4.05
CA THR A 205 -11.91 1.98 -2.75
C THR A 205 -11.11 1.08 -1.80
N PRO A 206 -11.15 1.36 -0.49
CA PRO A 206 -10.53 0.48 0.50
C PRO A 206 -11.13 -0.92 0.42
N GLY A 207 -10.33 -1.90 0.09
CA GLY A 207 -10.75 -3.29 0.18
C GLY A 207 -11.05 -3.68 1.62
N ILE A 208 -12.14 -4.43 1.84
CA ILE A 208 -12.40 -5.02 3.15
C ILE A 208 -11.27 -6.01 3.45
N ALA A 209 -10.51 -5.75 4.50
CA ALA A 209 -9.47 -6.67 4.96
C ALA A 209 -10.13 -7.91 5.58
N TRP A 210 -10.56 -8.85 4.74
CA TRP A 210 -11.21 -10.09 5.19
C TRP A 210 -10.29 -10.97 6.05
N GLY A 211 -8.97 -10.88 5.88
CA GLY A 211 -8.01 -11.69 6.61
C GLY A 211 -8.12 -11.58 8.13
N PRO A 212 -8.08 -10.39 8.74
CA PRO A 212 -8.32 -10.20 10.17
C PRO A 212 -9.73 -10.63 10.59
N ILE A 213 -10.76 -10.32 9.78
CA ILE A 213 -12.16 -10.65 10.08
C ILE A 213 -12.34 -12.18 10.12
N LEU A 214 -11.86 -12.89 9.12
CA LEU A 214 -11.93 -14.36 9.06
C LEU A 214 -11.13 -15.01 10.19
N ARG A 215 -9.98 -14.43 10.56
CA ARG A 215 -9.17 -14.92 11.69
C ARG A 215 -9.93 -14.78 13.02
N TRP A 216 -10.59 -13.66 13.24
CA TRP A 216 -11.41 -13.43 14.43
C TRP A 216 -12.70 -14.27 14.44
N LEU A 217 -13.33 -14.45 13.27
CA LEU A 217 -14.48 -15.37 13.11
C LEU A 217 -14.08 -16.81 13.38
N GLY A 218 -12.90 -17.23 12.90
CA GLY A 218 -12.37 -18.58 13.17
C GLY A 218 -12.12 -18.83 14.65
N ILE A 219 -11.46 -17.89 15.34
CA ILE A 219 -11.16 -17.99 16.77
C ILE A 219 -12.45 -17.87 17.59
N GLY A 220 -13.32 -16.89 17.27
CA GLY A 220 -14.59 -16.71 17.96
C GLY A 220 -15.56 -17.87 17.74
N GLY A 221 -15.65 -18.36 16.51
CA GLY A 221 -16.47 -19.53 16.17
C GLY A 221 -16.04 -20.80 16.93
N LEU A 222 -14.73 -21.05 17.03
CA LEU A 222 -14.17 -22.16 17.79
C LEU A 222 -14.52 -22.05 19.29
N ALA A 223 -14.40 -20.84 19.86
CA ALA A 223 -14.76 -20.60 21.27
C ALA A 223 -16.26 -20.86 21.52
N VAL A 224 -17.14 -20.42 20.62
CA VAL A 224 -18.59 -20.68 20.75
C VAL A 224 -18.90 -22.17 20.67
N VAL A 225 -18.23 -22.92 19.79
CA VAL A 225 -18.42 -24.37 19.67
C VAL A 225 -17.94 -25.09 20.93
N ILE A 226 -16.81 -24.71 21.51
CA ILE A 226 -16.25 -25.29 22.73
C ILE A 226 -17.19 -25.01 23.93
N VAL A 227 -17.57 -23.73 24.11
CA VAL A 227 -18.45 -23.35 25.24
C VAL A 227 -19.86 -23.90 25.08
N GLY A 228 -20.41 -23.84 23.85
CA GLY A 228 -21.72 -24.41 23.53
C GLY A 228 -21.75 -25.93 23.68
N GLY A 229 -20.71 -26.62 23.20
CA GLY A 229 -20.56 -28.08 23.37
C GLY A 229 -20.45 -28.50 24.83
N ALA A 230 -19.63 -27.79 25.63
CA ALA A 230 -19.49 -28.05 27.06
C ALA A 230 -20.80 -27.83 27.83
N THR A 231 -21.53 -26.76 27.54
CA THR A 231 -22.84 -26.51 28.17
C THR A 231 -23.89 -27.54 27.80
N LEU A 232 -23.89 -28.01 26.56
CA LEU A 232 -24.80 -29.05 26.09
C LEU A 232 -24.51 -30.40 26.79
N LEU A 233 -23.23 -30.76 26.94
CA LEU A 233 -22.82 -31.98 27.67
C LEU A 233 -23.20 -31.92 29.15
N ILE A 234 -22.99 -30.80 29.83
CA ILE A 234 -23.39 -30.61 31.24
C ILE A 234 -24.92 -30.70 31.38
N TRP A 235 -25.68 -30.18 30.41
CA TRP A 235 -27.13 -30.23 30.44
C TRP A 235 -27.67 -31.64 30.19
N GLN A 236 -27.03 -32.45 29.32
CA GLN A 236 -27.36 -33.84 29.11
C GLN A 236 -27.06 -34.70 30.35
N ASP A 237 -25.95 -34.42 31.03
CA ASP A 237 -25.55 -35.15 32.23
C ASP A 237 -26.53 -34.90 33.40
N LYS A 238 -26.95 -33.63 33.58
CA LYS A 238 -28.00 -33.28 34.53
C LYS A 238 -29.38 -33.92 34.22
N ARG A 239 -29.71 -34.14 32.96
CA ARG A 239 -30.93 -34.85 32.58
C ARG A 239 -30.85 -36.34 32.94
N LYS A 240 -29.70 -37.00 32.74
CA LYS A 240 -29.52 -38.40 33.09
C LYS A 240 -29.57 -38.62 34.62
N GLN A 241 -29.01 -37.70 35.41
CA GLN A 241 -29.12 -37.78 36.87
C GLN A 241 -30.55 -37.67 37.35
N ARG A 242 -31.39 -36.78 36.78
CA ARG A 242 -32.80 -36.64 37.17
C ARG A 242 -33.66 -37.88 36.84
N ILE A 243 -33.28 -38.68 35.85
CA ILE A 243 -33.98 -39.93 35.51
C ILE A 243 -33.60 -41.04 36.49
N ASN A 244 -32.37 -41.04 36.99
CA ASN A 244 -31.91 -42.01 37.98
C ASN A 244 -32.39 -41.75 39.40
N ASP A 245 -32.80 -40.49 39.71
CA ASP A 245 -33.34 -40.10 41.03
C ASP A 245 -34.86 -40.26 41.16
N LEU A 246 -35.54 -40.85 40.17
CA LEU A 246 -36.94 -41.22 40.30
C LEU A 246 -37.04 -42.40 41.27
N PRO A 247 -37.89 -42.29 42.36
CA PRO A 247 -38.08 -43.38 43.29
C PRO A 247 -38.60 -44.60 42.55
N PRO A 248 -38.20 -45.82 42.94
CA PRO A 248 -38.69 -47.05 42.32
C PRO A 248 -40.23 -47.12 42.41
N ILE A 249 -40.86 -47.35 41.27
CA ILE A 249 -42.30 -47.49 41.20
C ILE A 249 -42.65 -48.66 42.17
N ALA A 250 -43.41 -48.32 43.23
CA ALA A 250 -43.90 -49.30 44.19
C ALA A 250 -44.71 -50.36 43.42
N GLU A 251 -44.27 -51.57 43.49
CA GLU A 251 -44.90 -52.72 42.98
C GLU A 251 -46.29 -52.80 43.64
N SER A 252 -47.34 -52.57 42.84
CA SER A 252 -48.73 -52.62 43.31
C SER A 252 -49.03 -54.08 43.69
N THR A 253 -49.14 -54.26 44.97
CA THR A 253 -49.64 -55.44 45.58
C THR A 253 -50.99 -55.80 44.96
N GLU A 254 -51.08 -56.99 44.39
CA GLU A 254 -52.25 -57.69 43.85
C GLU A 254 -53.41 -57.60 44.85
N ALA A 255 -54.55 -57.03 44.50
CA ALA A 255 -55.75 -57.03 45.27
C ALA A 255 -56.53 -58.29 44.93
N PRO A 256 -57.10 -59.01 45.95
CA PRO A 256 -57.76 -60.29 45.76
C PRO A 256 -59.09 -60.19 45.02
N ASP A 257 -59.35 -61.28 44.25
CA ASP A 257 -60.52 -61.55 43.46
C ASP A 257 -61.88 -61.10 44.07
N ALA A 258 -62.60 -60.32 43.28
CA ALA A 258 -64.05 -60.11 43.53
C ALA A 258 -64.88 -60.92 42.50
N PRO A 259 -66.01 -61.51 42.92
CA PRO A 259 -66.74 -62.54 42.13
C PRO A 259 -67.46 -61.92 40.90
N VAL A 260 -67.43 -62.77 39.86
CA VAL A 260 -68.05 -62.55 38.56
C VAL A 260 -69.57 -62.60 38.73
N ASP A 261 -70.26 -61.54 38.34
CA ASP A 261 -71.71 -61.49 38.18
C ASP A 261 -72.07 -61.70 36.69
N PRO A 262 -72.88 -62.80 36.36
CA PRO A 262 -73.19 -63.08 34.98
C PRO A 262 -74.53 -62.49 34.60
N ASP A 263 -74.66 -61.27 34.22
CA ASP A 263 -75.80 -60.77 33.44
C ASP A 263 -75.62 -59.27 33.02
N THR A 264 -75.10 -59.12 31.85
CA THR A 264 -75.48 -57.84 31.11
C THR A 264 -75.31 -58.09 29.61
N PRO A 265 -76.35 -57.79 28.82
CA PRO A 265 -76.37 -58.14 27.40
C PRO A 265 -75.64 -57.12 26.49
N SER A 266 -75.14 -57.70 25.41
CA SER A 266 -74.51 -57.03 24.27
C SER A 266 -75.39 -55.94 23.64
N ALA A 267 -74.90 -54.82 23.36
CA ALA A 267 -75.49 -53.84 22.46
C ALA A 267 -74.55 -53.59 21.23
N PRO A 268 -75.15 -53.30 20.05
CA PRO A 268 -74.53 -53.55 18.76
C PRO A 268 -73.65 -52.45 18.25
N ALA A 269 -72.82 -52.81 17.27
CA ALA A 269 -71.97 -51.97 16.42
C ALA A 269 -72.77 -50.95 15.61
N ASN A 270 -72.21 -49.76 15.51
CA ASN A 270 -72.30 -48.92 14.30
C ASN A 270 -70.92 -48.17 14.13
#